data_fb9c33415c239b8822d772691505194b
#
_entry.id   fb9c33415c239b8822d772691505194b
#
_cell.length_a   1.000
_cell.length_b   1.000
_cell.length_c   1.000
_cell.angle_alpha   90.00
_cell.angle_beta   90.00
_cell.angle_gamma   90.00
#
_symmetry.space_group_name_H-M   'P 1'
#
loop_
_entity.id
_entity.type
_entity.pdbx_description
1 polymer ?
#
loop_
_entity_poly.entity_id
_entity_poly.type
_entity_poly.pdbx_seq_one_letter_code
_entity_poly.pdbx_strand_id
1 'polypeptide(L)'
;VGVILAFIYAMHKCKQFGLIPDHVFDVAFVAIIFGFIGARAYYCIFIDTDINFFDLRHGGLAIYGGIIAAAIAAAITCVIHKVNLPAMFDVGGLGLLIGQCIGRWGNFVNQEAYGAPTAGSLPWGMTGTTIINDPMVIAKQAELDAAGNGLFALVHPCFLYESLWCLIGFIALHFYSKKLKTFDGEIFLLYITWYGLGRFWIEALRTDSLFIGPFKVSQIVAGGCVIVGLALFILGKIFKTKKRGYVMYKDSEACKEKNEAYYARQKMLEEKAKAKKAMKQAGEEAPSIIVNDEASDNEETSADTEKKEEKTEKSESNEENTPDKTEEE
;
A
#
# COMPACT_ATOMS: atom_id res chain seq x y z
N VAL A 1 -2.63 -9.18 11.66
CA VAL A 1 -2.17 -10.44 11.03
C VAL A 1 -1.99 -10.25 9.53
N GLY A 2 -3.01 -9.77 8.77
CA GLY A 2 -2.94 -9.63 7.31
C GLY A 2 -1.75 -8.80 6.79
N VAL A 3 -1.48 -7.64 7.40
CA VAL A 3 -0.34 -6.77 7.03
C VAL A 3 1.00 -7.49 7.25
N ILE A 4 1.14 -8.22 8.37
CA ILE A 4 2.38 -8.95 8.68
C ILE A 4 2.63 -10.05 7.64
N LEU A 5 1.61 -10.84 7.30
CA LEU A 5 1.75 -11.90 6.29
C LEU A 5 1.99 -11.34 4.88
N ALA A 6 1.34 -10.23 4.52
CA ALA A 6 1.61 -9.52 3.29
C ALA A 6 3.06 -9.03 3.22
N PHE A 7 3.57 -8.48 4.31
CA PHE A 7 4.95 -8.01 4.43
C PHE A 7 5.96 -9.17 4.33
N ILE A 8 5.76 -10.26 5.08
CA ILE A 8 6.63 -11.46 5.01
C ILE A 8 6.66 -12.00 3.57
N TYR A 9 5.51 -12.05 2.91
CA TYR A 9 5.42 -12.48 1.52
C TYR A 9 6.20 -11.54 0.60
N ALA A 10 6.05 -10.22 0.74
CA ALA A 10 6.76 -9.22 -0.05
C ALA A 10 8.29 -9.36 0.11
N MET A 11 8.76 -9.49 1.35
CA MET A 11 10.18 -9.72 1.66
C MET A 11 10.73 -11.01 1.03
N HIS A 12 9.94 -12.09 1.06
CA HIS A 12 10.34 -13.35 0.44
C HIS A 12 10.36 -13.29 -1.10
N LYS A 13 9.49 -12.46 -1.70
CA LYS A 13 9.33 -12.39 -3.16
C LYS A 13 10.05 -11.22 -3.83
N CYS A 14 10.60 -10.27 -3.09
CA CYS A 14 11.25 -9.08 -3.63
C CYS A 14 12.33 -9.41 -4.69
N LYS A 15 13.14 -10.43 -4.45
CA LYS A 15 14.18 -10.88 -5.39
C LYS A 15 13.63 -11.27 -6.77
N GLN A 16 12.43 -11.87 -6.83
CA GLN A 16 11.79 -12.24 -8.10
C GLN A 16 11.52 -11.02 -9.00
N PHE A 17 11.39 -9.83 -8.39
CA PHE A 17 11.11 -8.57 -9.08
C PHE A 17 12.35 -7.67 -9.18
N GLY A 18 13.54 -8.16 -8.77
CA GLY A 18 14.78 -7.40 -8.79
C GLY A 18 14.90 -6.40 -7.63
N LEU A 19 14.08 -6.52 -6.59
CA LEU A 19 14.07 -5.60 -5.46
C LEU A 19 14.96 -6.09 -4.33
N ILE A 20 15.58 -5.14 -3.64
CA ILE A 20 16.36 -5.36 -2.42
C ILE A 20 15.40 -5.39 -1.22
N PRO A 21 15.53 -6.36 -0.30
CA PRO A 21 14.66 -6.48 0.87
C PRO A 21 14.57 -5.20 1.71
N ASP A 22 15.69 -4.53 1.98
CA ASP A 22 15.73 -3.32 2.79
C ASP A 22 14.87 -2.21 2.17
N HIS A 23 14.94 -2.02 0.85
CA HIS A 23 14.08 -1.03 0.17
C HIS A 23 12.59 -1.40 0.24
N VAL A 24 12.25 -2.70 0.18
CA VAL A 24 10.86 -3.14 0.35
C VAL A 24 10.38 -2.86 1.77
N PHE A 25 11.26 -3.06 2.76
CA PHE A 25 10.98 -2.71 4.15
C PHE A 25 10.71 -1.21 4.29
N ASP A 26 11.62 -0.36 3.81
CA ASP A 26 11.52 1.10 3.94
C ASP A 26 10.25 1.63 3.28
N VAL A 27 9.97 1.19 2.04
CA VAL A 27 8.76 1.60 1.31
C VAL A 27 7.50 1.15 2.03
N ALA A 28 7.44 -0.10 2.52
CA ALA A 28 6.29 -0.61 3.24
C ALA A 28 6.08 0.12 4.58
N PHE A 29 7.16 0.36 5.33
CA PHE A 29 7.13 1.03 6.61
C PHE A 29 6.62 2.47 6.49
N VAL A 30 7.19 3.23 5.55
CA VAL A 30 6.78 4.62 5.28
C VAL A 30 5.33 4.67 4.76
N ALA A 31 4.95 3.77 3.85
CA ALA A 31 3.59 3.69 3.31
C ALA A 31 2.54 3.40 4.40
N ILE A 32 2.86 2.52 5.37
CA ILE A 32 1.95 2.20 6.48
C ILE A 32 1.76 3.42 7.39
N ILE A 33 2.85 4.09 7.77
CA ILE A 33 2.78 5.27 8.65
C ILE A 33 1.98 6.39 7.98
N PHE A 34 2.36 6.77 6.78
CA PHE A 34 1.68 7.84 6.06
C PHE A 34 0.26 7.48 5.64
N GLY A 35 0.01 6.19 5.37
CA GLY A 35 -1.33 5.69 5.14
C GLY A 35 -2.26 5.89 6.34
N PHE A 36 -1.77 5.61 7.54
CA PHE A 36 -2.53 5.86 8.78
C PHE A 36 -2.79 7.35 9.02
N ILE A 37 -1.76 8.18 8.87
CA ILE A 37 -1.86 9.63 8.98
C ILE A 37 -2.84 10.19 7.94
N GLY A 38 -2.73 9.76 6.68
CA GLY A 38 -3.61 10.19 5.60
C GLY A 38 -5.06 9.76 5.78
N ALA A 39 -5.31 8.54 6.29
CA ALA A 39 -6.66 8.09 6.61
C ALA A 39 -7.32 8.98 7.68
N ARG A 40 -6.55 9.37 8.70
CA ARG A 40 -7.03 10.27 9.76
C ARG A 40 -7.23 11.70 9.25
N ALA A 41 -6.26 12.23 8.51
CA ALA A 41 -6.35 13.58 7.95
C ALA A 41 -7.56 13.73 7.03
N TYR A 42 -7.79 12.76 6.15
CA TYR A 42 -8.97 12.77 5.27
C TYR A 42 -10.27 12.76 6.06
N TYR A 43 -10.35 11.94 7.11
CA TYR A 43 -11.54 11.88 7.95
C TYR A 43 -11.84 13.22 8.62
N CYS A 44 -10.84 13.83 9.26
CA CYS A 44 -10.98 15.13 9.95
C CYS A 44 -11.30 16.29 9.00
N ILE A 45 -10.85 16.23 7.74
CA ILE A 45 -11.06 17.31 6.78
C ILE A 45 -12.41 17.20 6.06
N PHE A 46 -12.84 15.97 5.71
CA PHE A 46 -13.96 15.77 4.78
C PHE A 46 -15.19 15.11 5.40
N ILE A 47 -15.07 14.46 6.57
CA ILE A 47 -16.17 13.68 7.15
C ILE A 47 -16.64 14.30 8.48
N ASP A 48 -15.73 14.58 9.39
CA ASP A 48 -16.05 15.16 10.71
C ASP A 48 -14.98 16.20 11.07
N THR A 49 -15.31 17.47 10.81
CA THR A 49 -14.39 18.61 11.01
C THR A 49 -14.25 19.01 12.47
N ASP A 50 -15.15 18.57 13.35
CA ASP A 50 -15.16 18.95 14.76
C ASP A 50 -14.33 18.00 15.63
N ILE A 51 -13.93 16.85 15.08
CA ILE A 51 -13.17 15.85 15.81
C ILE A 51 -11.68 16.23 15.91
N ASN A 52 -11.11 16.04 17.09
CA ASN A 52 -9.67 16.26 17.26
C ASN A 52 -8.85 15.20 16.51
N PHE A 53 -7.86 15.63 15.75
CA PHE A 53 -6.99 14.74 14.96
C PHE A 53 -6.35 13.62 15.80
N PHE A 54 -5.99 13.88 17.03
CA PHE A 54 -5.35 12.92 17.94
C PHE A 54 -6.34 12.03 18.72
N ASP A 55 -7.65 12.28 18.62
CA ASP A 55 -8.65 11.46 19.28
C ASP A 55 -8.98 10.22 18.42
N LEU A 56 -8.19 9.17 18.62
CA LEU A 56 -8.35 7.88 17.94
C LEU A 56 -9.35 6.94 18.61
N ARG A 57 -9.85 7.29 19.81
CA ARG A 57 -10.71 6.43 20.62
C ARG A 57 -12.12 6.28 20.01
N HIS A 58 -12.58 7.31 19.35
CA HIS A 58 -13.89 7.34 18.69
C HIS A 58 -13.85 6.85 17.23
N GLY A 59 -12.77 6.20 16.81
CA GLY A 59 -12.59 5.75 15.44
C GLY A 59 -12.25 6.89 14.48
N GLY A 60 -12.80 6.86 13.26
CA GLY A 60 -12.62 7.93 12.27
C GLY A 60 -11.35 7.82 11.44
N LEU A 61 -11.28 6.76 10.63
CA LEU A 61 -10.26 6.52 9.62
C LEU A 61 -10.92 6.33 8.26
N ALA A 62 -10.60 7.22 7.31
CA ALA A 62 -11.14 7.13 5.95
C ALA A 62 -10.17 6.38 5.03
N ILE A 63 -10.65 5.28 4.46
CA ILE A 63 -9.84 4.40 3.63
C ILE A 63 -9.24 5.11 2.40
N TYR A 64 -9.97 6.03 1.79
CA TYR A 64 -9.50 6.78 0.62
C TYR A 64 -8.27 7.63 0.93
N GLY A 65 -8.29 8.35 2.06
CA GLY A 65 -7.14 9.12 2.52
C GLY A 65 -5.92 8.25 2.79
N GLY A 66 -6.15 7.07 3.38
CA GLY A 66 -5.10 6.10 3.64
C GLY A 66 -4.44 5.58 2.37
N ILE A 67 -5.24 5.17 1.37
CA ILE A 67 -4.73 4.66 0.10
C ILE A 67 -3.93 5.73 -0.66
N ILE A 68 -4.47 6.95 -0.76
CA ILE A 68 -3.81 8.05 -1.47
C ILE A 68 -2.47 8.39 -0.82
N ALA A 69 -2.47 8.61 0.51
CA ALA A 69 -1.25 8.96 1.24
C ALA A 69 -0.20 7.84 1.20
N ALA A 70 -0.60 6.58 1.37
CA ALA A 70 0.29 5.43 1.28
C ALA A 70 0.91 5.30 -0.12
N ALA A 71 0.13 5.50 -1.18
CA ALA A 71 0.62 5.43 -2.56
C ALA A 71 1.62 6.54 -2.87
N ILE A 72 1.34 7.78 -2.43
CA ILE A 72 2.25 8.92 -2.59
C ILE A 72 3.54 8.69 -1.80
N ALA A 73 3.43 8.28 -0.54
CA ALA A 73 4.58 8.00 0.31
C ALA A 73 5.46 6.88 -0.26
N ALA A 74 4.86 5.79 -0.74
CA ALA A 74 5.56 4.72 -1.42
C ALA A 74 6.28 5.19 -2.69
N ALA A 75 5.62 6.05 -3.50
CA ALA A 75 6.22 6.59 -4.70
C ALA A 75 7.42 7.49 -4.38
N ILE A 76 7.30 8.39 -3.41
CA ILE A 76 8.38 9.27 -2.96
C ILE A 76 9.56 8.44 -2.45
N THR A 77 9.31 7.46 -1.59
CA THR A 77 10.35 6.58 -1.03
C THR A 77 11.05 5.80 -2.15
N CYS A 78 10.32 5.30 -3.15
CA CYS A 78 10.93 4.65 -4.32
C CYS A 78 11.83 5.59 -5.10
N VAL A 79 11.46 6.86 -5.26
CA VAL A 79 12.30 7.87 -5.94
C VAL A 79 13.56 8.14 -5.14
N ILE A 80 13.46 8.34 -3.83
CA ILE A 80 14.62 8.59 -2.93
C ILE A 80 15.62 7.42 -2.99
N HIS A 81 15.14 6.19 -2.89
CA HIS A 81 15.99 4.99 -2.94
C HIS A 81 16.38 4.57 -4.38
N LYS A 82 15.98 5.34 -5.41
CA LYS A 82 16.22 5.02 -6.82
C LYS A 82 15.76 3.58 -7.16
N VAL A 83 14.57 3.20 -6.67
CA VAL A 83 13.95 1.88 -6.88
C VAL A 83 12.93 1.97 -8.00
N ASN A 84 12.79 0.90 -8.77
CA ASN A 84 11.78 0.84 -9.83
C ASN A 84 10.36 0.78 -9.22
N LEU A 85 9.62 1.88 -9.31
CA LEU A 85 8.27 2.02 -8.77
C LEU A 85 7.27 0.99 -9.32
N PRO A 86 7.19 0.72 -10.62
CA PRO A 86 6.33 -0.34 -11.16
C PRO A 86 6.63 -1.73 -10.59
N ALA A 87 7.90 -2.09 -10.43
CA ALA A 87 8.28 -3.37 -9.84
C ALA A 87 7.90 -3.46 -8.35
N MET A 88 8.01 -2.34 -7.61
CA MET A 88 7.57 -2.24 -6.22
C MET A 88 6.05 -2.42 -6.10
N PHE A 89 5.27 -1.78 -6.96
CA PHE A 89 3.82 -1.95 -6.99
C PHE A 89 3.39 -3.37 -7.37
N ASP A 90 4.14 -4.08 -8.22
CA ASP A 90 3.86 -5.49 -8.52
C ASP A 90 3.92 -6.38 -7.27
N VAL A 91 4.95 -6.20 -6.44
CA VAL A 91 5.04 -6.90 -5.14
C VAL A 91 3.96 -6.43 -4.19
N GLY A 92 3.72 -5.12 -4.15
CA GLY A 92 2.66 -4.52 -3.33
C GLY A 92 1.28 -5.05 -3.65
N GLY A 93 0.92 -5.20 -4.93
CA GLY A 93 -0.37 -5.74 -5.37
C GLY A 93 -0.62 -7.17 -4.87
N LEU A 94 0.39 -8.03 -4.90
CA LEU A 94 0.29 -9.37 -4.32
C LEU A 94 0.13 -9.33 -2.79
N GLY A 95 0.89 -8.44 -2.12
CA GLY A 95 0.75 -8.22 -0.68
C GLY A 95 -0.63 -7.69 -0.29
N LEU A 96 -1.18 -6.76 -1.07
CA LEU A 96 -2.52 -6.21 -0.84
C LEU A 96 -3.60 -7.29 -0.92
N LEU A 97 -3.53 -8.23 -1.88
CA LEU A 97 -4.49 -9.34 -1.95
C LEU A 97 -4.45 -10.23 -0.71
N ILE A 98 -3.26 -10.51 -0.15
CA ILE A 98 -3.12 -11.25 1.11
C ILE A 98 -3.74 -10.45 2.26
N GLY A 99 -3.37 -9.17 2.37
CA GLY A 99 -3.87 -8.28 3.41
C GLY A 99 -5.39 -8.14 3.38
N GLN A 100 -5.97 -7.98 2.19
CA GLN A 100 -7.42 -7.90 1.97
C GLN A 100 -8.13 -9.22 2.30
N CYS A 101 -7.60 -10.35 1.82
CA CYS A 101 -8.17 -11.67 2.09
C CYS A 101 -8.32 -11.90 3.59
N ILE A 102 -7.28 -11.62 4.38
CA ILE A 102 -7.28 -11.82 5.82
C ILE A 102 -8.03 -10.71 6.54
N GLY A 103 -7.89 -9.46 6.07
CA GLY A 103 -8.52 -8.29 6.69
C GLY A 103 -10.05 -8.39 6.73
N ARG A 104 -10.67 -9.03 5.72
CA ARG A 104 -12.13 -9.24 5.67
C ARG A 104 -12.69 -10.08 6.82
N TRP A 105 -11.88 -10.91 7.43
CA TRP A 105 -12.30 -11.64 8.65
C TRP A 105 -12.50 -10.72 9.86
N GLY A 106 -11.92 -9.51 9.85
CA GLY A 106 -12.24 -8.46 10.81
C GLY A 106 -13.70 -8.03 10.72
N ASN A 107 -14.24 -7.86 9.50
CA ASN A 107 -15.65 -7.53 9.31
C ASN A 107 -16.59 -8.64 9.84
N PHE A 108 -16.18 -9.90 9.73
CA PHE A 108 -16.92 -11.01 10.35
C PHE A 108 -16.97 -10.90 11.87
N VAL A 109 -15.82 -10.64 12.52
CA VAL A 109 -15.73 -10.50 13.97
C VAL A 109 -16.54 -9.29 14.45
N ASN A 110 -16.47 -8.19 13.73
CA ASN A 110 -17.20 -6.96 14.04
C ASN A 110 -18.70 -7.03 13.64
N GLN A 111 -19.13 -8.07 12.92
CA GLN A 111 -20.49 -8.21 12.37
C GLN A 111 -20.92 -6.99 11.56
N GLU A 112 -20.04 -6.51 10.67
CA GLU A 112 -20.25 -5.33 9.83
C GLU A 112 -20.05 -5.65 8.34
N ALA A 113 -20.45 -4.72 7.45
CA ALA A 113 -20.23 -4.83 6.01
C ALA A 113 -20.83 -6.10 5.38
N TYR A 114 -21.94 -6.58 5.91
CA TYR A 114 -22.71 -7.69 5.37
C TYR A 114 -23.63 -7.23 4.23
N GLY A 115 -24.24 -8.19 3.55
CA GLY A 115 -25.17 -7.92 2.45
C GLY A 115 -26.62 -8.01 2.88
N ALA A 116 -27.51 -7.90 1.89
CA ALA A 116 -28.95 -7.93 2.09
C ALA A 116 -29.41 -9.20 2.83
N PRO A 117 -30.51 -9.09 3.62
CA PRO A 117 -31.09 -10.26 4.28
C PRO A 117 -31.70 -11.23 3.27
N THR A 118 -31.57 -12.52 3.57
CA THR A 118 -32.05 -13.64 2.78
C THR A 118 -33.13 -14.42 3.52
N ALA A 119 -33.88 -15.25 2.78
CA ALA A 119 -34.94 -16.07 3.33
C ALA A 119 -34.47 -17.35 4.07
N GLY A 120 -33.27 -17.37 4.66
CA GLY A 120 -32.75 -18.52 5.38
C GLY A 120 -32.38 -19.73 4.52
N SER A 121 -32.55 -19.65 3.22
CA SER A 121 -32.21 -20.73 2.26
C SER A 121 -30.72 -20.79 1.92
N LEU A 122 -29.90 -19.86 2.43
CA LEU A 122 -28.48 -19.76 2.13
C LEU A 122 -27.68 -20.59 3.14
N PRO A 123 -27.08 -21.75 2.77
CA PRO A 123 -26.39 -22.64 3.71
C PRO A 123 -25.19 -21.98 4.43
N TRP A 124 -24.63 -20.91 3.84
CA TRP A 124 -23.52 -20.12 4.36
C TRP A 124 -23.95 -18.72 4.79
N GLY A 125 -25.22 -18.50 5.04
CA GLY A 125 -25.74 -17.21 5.52
C GLY A 125 -25.13 -16.84 6.88
N MET A 126 -24.93 -15.53 7.09
CA MET A 126 -24.34 -14.99 8.31
C MET A 126 -25.43 -14.47 9.24
N THR A 127 -25.22 -14.66 10.54
CA THR A 127 -26.05 -14.09 11.61
C THR A 127 -25.15 -13.67 12.77
N GLY A 128 -25.69 -12.90 13.72
CA GLY A 128 -24.95 -12.46 14.90
C GLY A 128 -25.75 -11.46 15.71
N THR A 129 -25.29 -11.14 16.92
CA THR A 129 -26.01 -10.26 17.84
C THR A 129 -26.27 -8.85 17.32
N THR A 130 -25.33 -8.30 16.54
CA THR A 130 -25.50 -7.01 15.88
C THR A 130 -26.42 -7.13 14.69
N ILE A 131 -26.29 -8.19 13.90
CA ILE A 131 -27.06 -8.42 12.67
C ILE A 131 -28.54 -8.62 12.93
N ILE A 132 -28.93 -9.39 13.94
CA ILE A 132 -30.32 -9.64 14.28
C ILE A 132 -31.06 -8.38 14.75
N ASN A 133 -30.33 -7.36 15.19
CA ASN A 133 -30.91 -6.08 15.60
C ASN A 133 -30.95 -5.05 14.46
N ASP A 134 -30.49 -5.40 13.27
CA ASP A 134 -30.59 -4.53 12.08
C ASP A 134 -32.06 -4.42 11.63
N PRO A 135 -32.60 -3.21 11.41
CA PRO A 135 -33.99 -3.01 10.99
C PRO A 135 -34.40 -3.80 9.73
N MET A 136 -33.49 -3.97 8.78
CA MET A 136 -33.75 -4.73 7.56
C MET A 136 -33.88 -6.23 7.84
N VAL A 137 -33.07 -6.75 8.77
CA VAL A 137 -33.12 -8.17 9.19
C VAL A 137 -34.37 -8.44 10.00
N ILE A 138 -34.74 -7.53 10.91
CA ILE A 138 -35.99 -7.61 11.69
C ILE A 138 -37.21 -7.61 10.76
N ALA A 139 -37.26 -6.70 9.79
CA ALA A 139 -38.36 -6.65 8.82
C ALA A 139 -38.44 -7.96 8.01
N LYS A 140 -37.31 -8.51 7.59
CA LYS A 140 -37.26 -9.79 6.85
C LYS A 140 -37.69 -10.96 7.72
N GLN A 141 -37.32 -10.99 8.99
CA GLN A 141 -37.76 -12.02 9.94
C GLN A 141 -39.27 -11.98 10.13
N ALA A 142 -39.86 -10.78 10.31
CA ALA A 142 -41.31 -10.65 10.42
C ALA A 142 -42.08 -11.15 9.18
N GLU A 143 -41.51 -10.91 7.99
CA GLU A 143 -42.05 -11.44 6.73
C GLU A 143 -42.02 -12.98 6.70
N LEU A 144 -40.93 -13.59 7.15
CA LEU A 144 -40.74 -15.04 7.19
C LEU A 144 -41.67 -15.70 8.21
N ASP A 145 -41.87 -15.05 9.38
CA ASP A 145 -42.75 -15.52 10.42
C ASP A 145 -44.20 -15.48 9.95
N ALA A 146 -44.61 -14.40 9.28
CA ALA A 146 -45.94 -14.27 8.68
C ALA A 146 -46.21 -15.31 7.59
N ALA A 147 -45.16 -15.73 6.87
CA ALA A 147 -45.25 -16.78 5.85
C ALA A 147 -45.30 -18.21 6.45
N GLY A 148 -45.07 -18.37 7.75
CA GLY A 148 -45.09 -19.66 8.45
C GLY A 148 -43.98 -20.64 8.05
N ASN A 149 -42.88 -20.13 7.45
CA ASN A 149 -41.83 -20.96 6.87
C ASN A 149 -40.86 -21.54 7.91
N GLY A 150 -40.91 -21.10 9.17
CA GLY A 150 -39.98 -21.53 10.23
C GLY A 150 -38.50 -21.24 9.91
N LEU A 151 -38.22 -20.33 8.97
CA LEU A 151 -36.87 -19.96 8.54
C LEU A 151 -36.39 -18.70 9.28
N PHE A 152 -35.10 -18.62 9.51
CA PHE A 152 -34.47 -17.45 10.08
C PHE A 152 -33.94 -16.52 8.98
N ALA A 153 -34.04 -15.20 9.20
CA ALA A 153 -33.42 -14.22 8.34
C ALA A 153 -31.91 -14.27 8.53
N LEU A 154 -31.19 -14.57 7.46
CA LEU A 154 -29.73 -14.57 7.38
C LEU A 154 -29.28 -13.50 6.40
N VAL A 155 -28.06 -12.99 6.52
CA VAL A 155 -27.50 -12.02 5.59
C VAL A 155 -26.39 -12.63 4.71
N HIS A 156 -26.16 -12.02 3.54
CA HIS A 156 -25.05 -12.43 2.70
C HIS A 156 -23.71 -12.12 3.39
N PRO A 157 -22.80 -13.12 3.56
CA PRO A 157 -21.48 -12.91 4.16
C PRO A 157 -20.51 -12.29 3.15
N CYS A 158 -20.64 -10.99 2.89
CA CYS A 158 -19.82 -10.28 1.92
C CYS A 158 -18.32 -10.36 2.26
N PHE A 159 -17.97 -10.46 3.56
CA PHE A 159 -16.60 -10.70 4.01
C PHE A 159 -16.00 -11.97 3.40
N LEU A 160 -16.78 -13.06 3.38
CA LEU A 160 -16.34 -14.35 2.85
C LEU A 160 -16.16 -14.27 1.32
N TYR A 161 -17.11 -13.63 0.62
CA TYR A 161 -17.02 -13.46 -0.82
C TYR A 161 -15.79 -12.65 -1.23
N GLU A 162 -15.53 -11.52 -0.55
CA GLU A 162 -14.33 -10.73 -0.81
C GLU A 162 -13.03 -11.46 -0.42
N SER A 163 -13.03 -12.19 0.70
CA SER A 163 -11.87 -12.97 1.13
C SER A 163 -11.52 -14.06 0.11
N LEU A 164 -12.49 -14.84 -0.34
CA LEU A 164 -12.28 -15.87 -1.36
C LEU A 164 -11.88 -15.28 -2.71
N TRP A 165 -12.50 -14.16 -3.12
CA TRP A 165 -12.13 -13.45 -4.34
C TRP A 165 -10.68 -12.99 -4.32
N CYS A 166 -10.24 -12.38 -3.21
CA CYS A 166 -8.85 -11.95 -3.03
C CYS A 166 -7.89 -13.16 -2.99
N LEU A 167 -8.27 -14.27 -2.36
CA LEU A 167 -7.46 -15.48 -2.32
C LEU A 167 -7.25 -16.09 -3.72
N ILE A 168 -8.32 -16.19 -4.50
CA ILE A 168 -8.25 -16.69 -5.89
C ILE A 168 -7.38 -15.74 -6.73
N GLY A 169 -7.57 -14.43 -6.61
CA GLY A 169 -6.75 -13.43 -7.28
C GLY A 169 -5.28 -13.54 -6.90
N PHE A 170 -4.98 -13.71 -5.61
CA PHE A 170 -3.61 -13.91 -5.14
C PHE A 170 -2.97 -15.15 -5.77
N ILE A 171 -3.65 -16.30 -5.75
CA ILE A 171 -3.15 -17.55 -6.32
C ILE A 171 -2.89 -17.37 -7.83
N ALA A 172 -3.87 -16.82 -8.56
CA ALA A 172 -3.77 -16.61 -9.99
C ALA A 172 -2.59 -15.68 -10.34
N LEU A 173 -2.50 -14.50 -9.69
CA LEU A 173 -1.44 -13.53 -9.96
C LEU A 173 -0.07 -13.99 -9.46
N HIS A 174 0.00 -14.77 -8.39
CA HIS A 174 1.24 -15.38 -7.93
C HIS A 174 1.85 -16.30 -9.01
N PHE A 175 1.06 -17.19 -9.60
CA PHE A 175 1.54 -18.06 -10.68
C PHE A 175 1.78 -17.29 -11.98
N TYR A 176 0.93 -16.32 -12.29
CA TYR A 176 1.11 -15.44 -13.44
C TYR A 176 2.44 -14.67 -13.34
N SER A 177 2.77 -14.11 -12.17
CA SER A 177 4.00 -13.35 -11.96
C SER A 177 5.27 -14.16 -12.21
N LYS A 178 5.23 -15.49 -12.01
CA LYS A 178 6.36 -16.39 -12.22
C LYS A 178 6.58 -16.76 -13.69
N LYS A 179 5.50 -16.92 -14.45
CA LYS A 179 5.57 -17.55 -15.77
C LYS A 179 5.21 -16.63 -16.93
N LEU A 180 4.34 -15.65 -16.71
CA LEU A 180 3.67 -14.91 -17.78
C LEU A 180 3.94 -13.40 -17.77
N LYS A 181 4.55 -12.87 -16.69
CA LYS A 181 4.89 -11.45 -16.57
C LYS A 181 5.85 -11.02 -17.69
N THR A 182 5.52 -9.92 -18.37
CA THR A 182 6.30 -9.40 -19.51
C THR A 182 6.83 -8.00 -19.30
N PHE A 183 6.24 -7.21 -18.37
CA PHE A 183 6.70 -5.87 -18.04
C PHE A 183 6.50 -5.53 -16.57
N ASP A 184 7.20 -4.48 -16.10
CA ASP A 184 7.08 -4.02 -14.72
C ASP A 184 5.82 -3.18 -14.55
N GLY A 185 5.07 -3.44 -13.47
CA GLY A 185 3.75 -2.87 -13.20
C GLY A 185 2.59 -3.75 -13.70
N GLU A 186 2.86 -4.82 -14.42
CA GLU A 186 1.84 -5.69 -15.00
C GLU A 186 0.98 -6.37 -13.94
N ILE A 187 1.59 -6.86 -12.87
CA ILE A 187 0.87 -7.54 -11.77
C ILE A 187 -0.02 -6.55 -11.02
N PHE A 188 0.44 -5.33 -10.82
CA PHE A 188 -0.35 -4.30 -10.15
C PHE A 188 -1.57 -3.87 -10.97
N LEU A 189 -1.44 -3.75 -12.29
CA LEU A 189 -2.57 -3.44 -13.17
C LEU A 189 -3.61 -4.58 -13.17
N LEU A 190 -3.15 -5.83 -13.19
CA LEU A 190 -4.03 -6.99 -13.05
C LEU A 190 -4.69 -7.06 -11.67
N TYR A 191 -3.96 -6.69 -10.60
CA TYR A 191 -4.52 -6.58 -9.25
C TYR A 191 -5.66 -5.55 -9.20
N ILE A 192 -5.44 -4.34 -9.72
CA ILE A 192 -6.47 -3.28 -9.75
C ILE A 192 -7.71 -3.77 -10.51
N THR A 193 -7.50 -4.41 -11.66
CA THR A 193 -8.58 -4.97 -12.48
C THR A 193 -9.35 -6.06 -11.73
N TRP A 194 -8.64 -7.01 -11.14
CA TRP A 194 -9.22 -8.12 -10.39
C TRP A 194 -10.02 -7.65 -9.18
N TYR A 195 -9.40 -6.78 -8.37
CA TYR A 195 -10.05 -6.22 -7.19
C TYR A 195 -11.27 -5.36 -7.56
N GLY A 196 -11.13 -4.54 -8.59
CA GLY A 196 -12.25 -3.73 -9.12
C GLY A 196 -13.43 -4.61 -9.56
N LEU A 197 -13.18 -5.70 -10.30
CA LEU A 197 -14.22 -6.66 -10.69
C LEU A 197 -14.93 -7.25 -9.47
N GLY A 198 -14.17 -7.73 -8.47
CA GLY A 198 -14.75 -8.28 -7.24
C GLY A 198 -15.58 -7.25 -6.49
N ARG A 199 -15.03 -6.04 -6.30
CA ARG A 199 -15.72 -4.96 -5.59
C ARG A 199 -17.01 -4.53 -6.31
N PHE A 200 -17.01 -4.53 -7.63
CA PHE A 200 -18.18 -4.13 -8.41
C PHE A 200 -19.41 -5.00 -8.15
N TRP A 201 -19.27 -6.33 -8.19
CA TRP A 201 -20.42 -7.24 -7.98
C TRP A 201 -20.75 -7.46 -6.49
N ILE A 202 -19.74 -7.48 -5.60
CA ILE A 202 -19.99 -7.66 -4.16
C ILE A 202 -20.69 -6.42 -3.59
N GLU A 203 -20.34 -5.22 -4.06
CA GLU A 203 -21.01 -3.99 -3.65
C GLU A 203 -22.50 -3.99 -4.01
N ALA A 204 -22.91 -4.69 -5.05
CA ALA A 204 -24.33 -4.83 -5.39
C ALA A 204 -25.12 -5.52 -4.27
N LEU A 205 -24.50 -6.43 -3.53
CA LEU A 205 -25.11 -7.16 -2.42
C LEU A 205 -25.13 -6.36 -1.10
N ARG A 206 -24.27 -5.35 -0.95
CA ARG A 206 -24.14 -4.58 0.29
C ARG A 206 -25.27 -3.59 0.49
N THR A 207 -25.63 -3.41 1.76
CA THR A 207 -26.71 -2.50 2.18
C THR A 207 -26.20 -1.15 2.69
N ASP A 208 -24.94 -1.08 3.14
CA ASP A 208 -24.27 0.08 3.75
C ASP A 208 -23.50 0.96 2.74
N SER A 209 -23.92 0.95 1.48
CA SER A 209 -23.22 1.66 0.40
C SER A 209 -23.57 3.14 0.37
N LEU A 210 -22.58 3.99 0.07
CA LEU A 210 -22.79 5.41 -0.25
C LEU A 210 -23.30 5.56 -1.69
N PHE A 211 -24.28 6.45 -1.89
CA PHE A 211 -24.89 6.70 -3.19
C PHE A 211 -24.60 8.11 -3.70
N ILE A 212 -24.39 8.23 -5.01
CA ILE A 212 -24.47 9.49 -5.77
C ILE A 212 -25.54 9.30 -6.83
N GLY A 213 -26.71 9.91 -6.62
CA GLY A 213 -27.90 9.65 -7.43
C GLY A 213 -28.29 8.16 -7.34
N PRO A 214 -28.54 7.47 -8.46
CA PRO A 214 -28.92 6.06 -8.46
C PRO A 214 -27.74 5.09 -8.33
N PHE A 215 -26.50 5.57 -8.34
CA PHE A 215 -25.30 4.75 -8.41
C PHE A 215 -24.58 4.67 -7.06
N LYS A 216 -24.09 3.49 -6.71
CA LYS A 216 -23.19 3.29 -5.57
C LYS A 216 -21.79 3.83 -5.91
N VAL A 217 -21.25 4.72 -5.08
CA VAL A 217 -19.91 5.34 -5.27
C VAL A 217 -18.83 4.28 -5.47
N SER A 218 -18.84 3.26 -4.62
CA SER A 218 -17.88 2.17 -4.69
C SER A 218 -17.94 1.39 -6.01
N GLN A 219 -19.13 1.26 -6.63
CA GLN A 219 -19.27 0.61 -7.94
C GLN A 219 -18.71 1.47 -9.07
N ILE A 220 -18.94 2.80 -9.02
CA ILE A 220 -18.35 3.72 -10.01
C ILE A 220 -16.81 3.65 -9.97
N VAL A 221 -16.24 3.75 -8.76
CA VAL A 221 -14.79 3.67 -8.57
C VAL A 221 -14.26 2.31 -9.02
N ALA A 222 -14.94 1.23 -8.64
CA ALA A 222 -14.54 -0.13 -9.02
C ALA A 222 -14.58 -0.34 -10.54
N GLY A 223 -15.64 0.11 -11.21
CA GLY A 223 -15.75 0.07 -12.66
C GLY A 223 -14.65 0.91 -13.35
N GLY A 224 -14.36 2.10 -12.83
CA GLY A 224 -13.25 2.92 -13.28
C GLY A 224 -11.90 2.20 -13.15
N CYS A 225 -11.65 1.56 -12.02
CA CYS A 225 -10.43 0.76 -11.79
C CYS A 225 -10.30 -0.39 -12.81
N VAL A 226 -11.42 -1.08 -13.12
CA VAL A 226 -11.41 -2.15 -14.13
C VAL A 226 -11.06 -1.61 -15.51
N ILE A 227 -11.72 -0.54 -15.93
CA ILE A 227 -11.51 0.04 -17.27
C ILE A 227 -10.07 0.56 -17.40
N VAL A 228 -9.61 1.35 -16.44
CA VAL A 228 -8.26 1.95 -16.47
C VAL A 228 -7.20 0.86 -16.32
N GLY A 229 -7.37 -0.07 -15.37
CA GLY A 229 -6.41 -1.16 -15.15
C GLY A 229 -6.25 -2.03 -16.39
N LEU A 230 -7.38 -2.44 -17.01
CA LEU A 230 -7.36 -3.25 -18.23
C LEU A 230 -6.80 -2.49 -19.44
N ALA A 231 -7.18 -1.23 -19.62
CA ALA A 231 -6.67 -0.39 -20.71
C ALA A 231 -5.16 -0.22 -20.59
N LEU A 232 -4.64 0.14 -19.42
CA LEU A 232 -3.20 0.29 -19.18
C LEU A 232 -2.45 -1.05 -19.31
N PHE A 233 -3.05 -2.16 -18.90
CA PHE A 233 -2.49 -3.50 -19.10
C PHE A 233 -2.35 -3.82 -20.60
N ILE A 234 -3.40 -3.63 -21.38
CA ILE A 234 -3.39 -3.88 -22.83
C ILE A 234 -2.38 -2.96 -23.52
N LEU A 235 -2.40 -1.67 -23.22
CA LEU A 235 -1.44 -0.71 -23.74
C LEU A 235 0.00 -1.10 -23.36
N GLY A 236 0.23 -1.50 -22.11
CA GLY A 236 1.53 -1.97 -21.65
C GLY A 236 2.02 -3.19 -22.42
N LYS A 237 1.15 -4.17 -22.67
CA LYS A 237 1.46 -5.34 -23.53
C LYS A 237 1.83 -4.91 -24.94
N ILE A 238 1.03 -4.05 -25.58
CA ILE A 238 1.24 -3.61 -26.97
C ILE A 238 2.54 -2.80 -27.08
N PHE A 239 2.73 -1.80 -26.23
CA PHE A 239 3.88 -0.90 -26.36
C PHE A 239 5.19 -1.58 -25.90
N LYS A 240 5.17 -2.32 -24.80
CA LYS A 240 6.39 -2.94 -24.27
C LYS A 240 6.82 -4.16 -25.05
N THR A 241 5.89 -4.96 -25.58
CA THR A 241 6.23 -6.10 -26.45
C THR A 241 6.67 -5.67 -27.84
N LYS A 242 6.16 -4.55 -28.38
CA LYS A 242 6.59 -3.98 -29.67
C LYS A 242 7.92 -3.23 -29.61
N LYS A 243 8.32 -2.70 -28.43
CA LYS A 243 9.59 -2.00 -28.27
C LYS A 243 10.74 -3.00 -28.29
N ARG A 244 11.45 -3.10 -29.41
CA ARG A 244 12.69 -3.88 -29.52
C ARG A 244 13.66 -3.42 -28.42
N GLY A 245 14.11 -4.35 -27.54
CA GLY A 245 15.09 -4.08 -26.48
C GLY A 245 14.47 -3.65 -25.14
N TYR A 246 13.15 -3.82 -24.89
CA TYR A 246 12.63 -3.68 -23.54
C TYR A 246 13.13 -4.82 -22.64
N VAL A 247 13.81 -4.44 -21.56
CA VAL A 247 14.30 -5.37 -20.52
C VAL A 247 13.54 -5.06 -19.23
N MET A 248 13.01 -6.07 -18.56
CA MET A 248 12.39 -5.90 -17.24
C MET A 248 13.42 -5.44 -16.22
N TYR A 249 12.99 -4.69 -15.21
CA TYR A 249 13.90 -4.16 -14.19
C TYR A 249 14.80 -5.22 -13.58
N LYS A 250 14.26 -6.38 -13.22
CA LYS A 250 15.01 -7.51 -12.65
C LYS A 250 16.16 -8.03 -13.55
N ASP A 251 16.02 -7.88 -14.86
CA ASP A 251 16.95 -8.39 -15.85
C ASP A 251 17.92 -7.29 -16.34
N SER A 252 17.70 -6.03 -15.94
CA SER A 252 18.58 -4.89 -16.31
C SER A 252 19.94 -4.99 -15.64
N GLU A 253 20.98 -4.53 -16.32
CA GLU A 253 22.35 -4.54 -15.80
C GLU A 253 22.47 -3.72 -14.51
N ALA A 254 21.87 -2.54 -14.46
CA ALA A 254 21.85 -1.69 -13.26
C ALA A 254 21.20 -2.36 -12.05
N CYS A 255 20.16 -3.18 -12.25
CA CYS A 255 19.55 -3.95 -11.17
C CYS A 255 20.46 -5.08 -10.69
N LYS A 256 21.10 -5.80 -11.61
CA LYS A 256 22.04 -6.89 -11.27
C LYS A 256 23.21 -6.38 -10.47
N GLU A 257 23.88 -5.33 -10.98
CA GLU A 257 25.00 -4.70 -10.31
C GLU A 257 24.65 -4.21 -8.89
N LYS A 258 23.50 -3.52 -8.75
CA LYS A 258 23.01 -3.05 -7.45
C LYS A 258 22.72 -4.20 -6.48
N ASN A 259 22.11 -5.28 -6.96
CA ASN A 259 21.81 -6.45 -6.16
C ASN A 259 23.10 -7.21 -5.77
N GLU A 260 24.04 -7.40 -6.68
CA GLU A 260 25.34 -8.03 -6.41
C GLU A 260 26.11 -7.27 -5.35
N ALA A 261 26.20 -5.95 -5.47
CA ALA A 261 26.86 -5.10 -4.47
C ALA A 261 26.19 -5.21 -3.09
N TYR A 262 24.87 -5.22 -3.05
CA TYR A 262 24.11 -5.39 -1.80
C TYR A 262 24.40 -6.75 -1.14
N TYR A 263 24.28 -7.85 -1.88
CA TYR A 263 24.48 -9.18 -1.30
C TYR A 263 25.96 -9.45 -0.94
N ALA A 264 26.90 -8.90 -1.69
CA ALA A 264 28.32 -8.94 -1.33
C ALA A 264 28.58 -8.22 0.01
N ARG A 265 27.98 -7.02 0.18
CA ARG A 265 28.07 -6.28 1.45
C ARG A 265 27.44 -7.05 2.61
N GLN A 266 26.27 -7.65 2.42
CA GLN A 266 25.59 -8.45 3.46
C GLN A 266 26.46 -9.65 3.88
N LYS A 267 27.03 -10.37 2.91
CA LYS A 267 27.91 -11.50 3.19
C LYS A 267 29.14 -11.08 4.01
N MET A 268 29.76 -9.96 3.65
CA MET A 268 30.89 -9.42 4.39
C MET A 268 30.53 -9.03 5.82
N LEU A 269 29.33 -8.44 6.03
CA LEU A 269 28.82 -8.09 7.37
C LEU A 269 28.54 -9.34 8.21
N GLU A 270 27.98 -10.39 7.63
CA GLU A 270 27.76 -11.67 8.31
C GLU A 270 29.08 -12.33 8.71
N GLU A 271 30.08 -12.33 7.83
CA GLU A 271 31.42 -12.87 8.13
C GLU A 271 32.09 -12.10 9.28
N LYS A 272 32.04 -10.76 9.25
CA LYS A 272 32.54 -9.91 10.34
C LYS A 272 31.77 -10.19 11.66
N ALA A 273 30.44 -10.34 11.61
CA ALA A 273 29.64 -10.66 12.80
C ALA A 273 30.00 -12.06 13.38
N LYS A 274 30.21 -13.06 12.53
CA LYS A 274 30.64 -14.40 12.95
C LYS A 274 32.06 -14.37 13.58
N ALA A 275 32.99 -13.65 12.95
CA ALA A 275 34.34 -13.47 13.47
C ALA A 275 34.35 -12.79 14.86
N LYS A 276 33.54 -11.70 15.00
CA LYS A 276 33.40 -11.00 16.29
C LYS A 276 32.80 -11.88 17.39
N LYS A 277 31.81 -12.74 17.04
CA LYS A 277 31.23 -13.71 17.98
C LYS A 277 32.26 -14.78 18.40
N ALA A 278 33.04 -15.29 17.45
CA ALA A 278 34.09 -16.29 17.73
C ALA A 278 35.21 -15.72 18.64
N MET A 279 35.66 -14.49 18.38
CA MET A 279 36.64 -13.79 19.25
C MET A 279 36.08 -13.59 20.67
N LYS A 280 34.82 -13.17 20.80
CA LYS A 280 34.19 -13.00 22.11
C LYS A 280 34.03 -14.32 22.88
N GLN A 281 33.87 -15.44 22.18
CA GLN A 281 33.81 -16.79 22.79
C GLN A 281 35.21 -17.31 23.16
N ALA A 282 36.24 -16.87 22.45
CA ALA A 282 37.64 -17.23 22.76
C ALA A 282 38.25 -16.41 23.92
N GLY A 283 37.52 -15.42 24.46
CA GLY A 283 38.02 -14.56 25.55
C GLY A 283 38.99 -13.47 25.12
N GLU A 284 39.19 -13.26 23.81
CA GLU A 284 40.01 -12.20 23.27
C GLU A 284 39.21 -10.89 23.11
N GLU A 285 39.78 -9.76 23.59
CA GLU A 285 39.17 -8.44 23.31
C GLU A 285 39.22 -8.16 21.81
N ALA A 286 38.08 -7.79 21.24
CA ALA A 286 38.00 -7.44 19.83
C ALA A 286 38.89 -6.23 19.53
N PRO A 287 39.79 -6.27 18.55
CA PRO A 287 40.56 -5.10 18.13
C PRO A 287 39.58 -4.02 17.68
N SER A 288 39.79 -2.79 18.17
CA SER A 288 39.04 -1.60 17.72
C SER A 288 39.38 -1.33 16.26
N ILE A 289 38.61 -1.92 15.35
CA ILE A 289 38.72 -1.60 13.94
C ILE A 289 37.99 -0.25 13.77
N ILE A 290 38.80 0.80 13.61
CA ILE A 290 38.33 2.10 13.13
C ILE A 290 37.76 1.82 11.74
N VAL A 291 36.41 1.82 11.66
CA VAL A 291 35.71 1.85 10.38
C VAL A 291 35.86 3.27 9.86
N ASN A 292 36.81 3.48 8.94
CA ASN A 292 36.76 4.67 8.12
C ASN A 292 35.54 4.56 7.22
N ASP A 293 34.45 5.19 7.63
CA ASP A 293 33.27 5.46 6.80
C ASP A 293 33.57 6.59 5.80
N GLU A 294 34.63 6.46 5.00
CA GLU A 294 34.96 7.45 3.96
C GLU A 294 34.19 7.24 2.63
N ALA A 295 33.06 6.57 2.64
CA ALA A 295 32.30 6.34 1.39
C ALA A 295 30.87 6.87 1.37
N SER A 296 30.40 7.60 2.40
CA SER A 296 29.04 8.16 2.39
C SER A 296 28.91 9.68 2.55
N ASP A 297 30.02 10.41 2.80
CA ASP A 297 29.93 11.85 3.08
C ASP A 297 30.41 12.78 1.93
N ASN A 298 30.68 12.24 0.73
CA ASN A 298 31.13 13.08 -0.40
C ASN A 298 30.03 13.62 -1.33
N GLU A 299 28.75 13.40 -1.05
CA GLU A 299 27.67 14.04 -1.84
C GLU A 299 26.92 15.17 -1.10
N GLU A 300 27.10 15.36 0.20
CA GLU A 300 26.47 16.49 0.94
C GLU A 300 27.33 17.73 1.13
N THR A 301 28.65 17.65 0.95
CA THR A 301 29.56 18.80 1.16
C THR A 301 29.75 19.68 -0.07
N SER A 302 29.33 19.28 -1.26
CA SER A 302 29.41 20.14 -2.47
C SER A 302 28.22 21.10 -2.62
N ALA A 303 27.08 20.85 -1.96
CA ALA A 303 25.91 21.72 -2.04
C ALA A 303 25.90 22.86 -1.01
N ASP A 304 26.63 22.72 0.09
CA ASP A 304 26.70 23.77 1.15
C ASP A 304 27.84 24.78 0.94
N THR A 305 28.83 24.49 0.12
CA THR A 305 29.94 25.43 -0.18
C THR A 305 29.51 26.45 -1.24
N GLU A 306 28.70 26.04 -2.24
CA GLU A 306 28.18 27.01 -3.23
C GLU A 306 27.12 27.97 -2.66
N LYS A 307 26.36 27.54 -1.62
CA LYS A 307 25.40 28.42 -0.95
C LYS A 307 26.02 29.41 0.04
N LYS A 308 27.26 29.22 0.48
CA LYS A 308 27.96 30.15 1.35
C LYS A 308 28.69 31.25 0.56
N GLU A 309 29.18 30.95 -0.62
CA GLU A 309 29.82 31.97 -1.48
C GLU A 309 28.77 32.94 -2.09
N GLU A 310 27.60 32.47 -2.47
CA GLU A 310 26.52 33.31 -3.02
C GLU A 310 25.86 34.21 -1.96
N LYS A 311 26.01 33.92 -0.65
CA LYS A 311 25.53 34.80 0.44
C LYS A 311 26.53 35.87 0.86
N THR A 312 27.82 35.68 0.57
CA THR A 312 28.85 36.66 0.92
C THR A 312 28.97 37.75 -0.14
N GLU A 313 28.75 37.43 -1.42
CA GLU A 313 28.71 38.46 -2.49
C GLU A 313 27.45 39.35 -2.49
N LYS A 314 26.34 38.92 -1.90
CA LYS A 314 25.11 39.73 -1.78
C LYS A 314 25.09 40.65 -0.54
N SER A 315 26.03 40.51 0.40
CA SER A 315 26.12 41.40 1.57
C SER A 315 27.04 42.57 1.37
N GLU A 316 27.94 42.53 0.37
CA GLU A 316 28.85 43.66 0.09
C GLU A 316 28.32 44.67 -0.94
N SER A 317 27.18 44.39 -1.61
CA SER A 317 26.60 45.31 -2.62
C SER A 317 25.44 46.19 -2.11
N ASN A 318 25.10 46.19 -0.82
CA ASN A 318 23.97 46.93 -0.27
C ASN A 318 24.33 48.02 0.78
N GLU A 319 25.61 48.38 0.90
CA GLU A 319 26.02 49.48 1.83
C GLU A 319 26.38 50.82 1.13
N GLU A 320 26.11 50.97 -0.15
CA GLU A 320 26.36 52.23 -0.83
C GLU A 320 25.13 52.73 -1.59
N ASN A 321 24.13 53.27 -0.87
CA ASN A 321 23.21 54.31 -1.36
C ASN A 321 22.07 54.57 -0.38
N THR A 322 22.29 55.43 0.56
CA THR A 322 21.25 56.28 1.17
C THR A 322 21.54 57.74 0.89
N PRO A 323 20.66 58.48 0.24
CA PRO A 323 20.57 59.91 0.42
C PRO A 323 19.36 60.28 1.30
N ASP A 324 19.67 60.85 2.42
CA ASP A 324 19.01 61.90 3.14
C ASP A 324 17.94 62.69 2.35
N LYS A 325 16.74 62.85 2.92
CA LYS A 325 15.86 64.03 2.82
C LYS A 325 14.75 63.99 3.88
N THR A 326 14.98 64.75 4.89
CA THR A 326 14.15 65.77 5.60
C THR A 326 12.74 66.06 5.05
N GLU A 327 11.80 66.06 6.02
CA GLU A 327 10.76 67.12 6.32
C GLU A 327 9.56 67.26 5.35
N GLU A 328 8.46 67.31 6.00
CA GLU A 328 7.28 68.20 6.01
C GLU A 328 5.93 67.57 5.64
N GLU A 329 5.08 67.81 6.62
CA GLU A 329 3.62 67.88 6.78
C GLU A 329 2.88 66.60 7.10
#